data_4986171ee16b89551c5beff24a3fd0a9
#
_entry.id   4986171ee16b89551c5beff24a3fd0a9
#
_cell.length_a   1.000
_cell.length_b   1.000
_cell.length_c   1.000
_cell.angle_alpha   90.00
_cell.angle_beta   90.00
_cell.angle_gamma   90.00
#
_symmetry.space_group_name_H-M   'P 1'
#
loop_
_entity.id
_entity.type
_entity.pdbx_description
1 polymer ?
#
loop_
_entity_poly.entity_id
_entity_poly.type
_entity_poly.pdbx_seq_one_letter_code
_entity_poly.pdbx_strand_id
1 'polypeptide(L)' 'MKKIIFDFKDRTAIVTGGAQGFGLDITKRFLNSGAKVIIWDIDEESIKKTLKELNNPNLSSNIVNVSN' A
#
# COMPACT_ATOMS: atom_id res chain seq x y z
N MET A 1 10.35 -7.07 5.04
CA MET A 1 10.99 -5.78 4.75
C MET A 1 9.95 -4.77 4.32
N LYS A 2 10.08 -3.56 4.83
CA LYS A 2 9.15 -2.50 4.49
C LYS A 2 9.88 -1.40 3.73
N LYS A 3 9.36 -1.04 2.60
CA LYS A 3 9.97 -0.03 1.76
C LYS A 3 8.88 0.86 1.18
N ILE A 4 9.16 2.15 1.13
CA ILE A 4 8.24 3.13 0.59
C ILE A 4 8.94 3.83 -0.56
N ILE A 5 8.28 3.85 -1.70
CA ILE A 5 8.74 4.59 -2.86
C ILE A 5 7.64 5.60 -3.19
N PHE A 6 7.99 6.88 -3.14
CA PHE A 6 7.04 7.94 -3.43
C PHE A 6 7.45 8.69 -4.69
N ASP A 7 6.59 8.66 -5.69
CA ASP A 7 6.81 9.39 -6.93
C ASP A 7 6.14 10.75 -6.82
N PHE A 8 6.92 11.77 -6.56
CA PHE A 8 6.39 13.11 -6.40
C PHE A 8 5.73 13.65 -7.67
N LYS A 9 6.18 13.17 -8.81
CA LYS A 9 5.65 13.64 -10.10
C LYS A 9 4.20 13.23 -10.27
N ASP A 10 3.88 11.98 -9.97
CA ASP A 10 2.54 11.44 -10.13
C ASP A 10 1.81 11.30 -8.81
N ARG A 11 2.46 11.65 -7.71
CA ARG A 11 1.92 11.51 -6.36
C ARG A 11 1.46 10.07 -6.10
N THR A 12 2.31 9.13 -6.47
CA THR A 12 2.04 7.70 -6.28
C THR A 12 3.05 7.14 -5.30
N ALA A 13 2.55 6.44 -4.29
CA ALA A 13 3.39 5.79 -3.29
C ALA A 13 3.27 4.28 -3.42
N ILE A 14 4.39 3.60 -3.41
CA ILE A 14 4.42 2.14 -3.37
C ILE A 14 4.89 1.75 -1.97
N VAL A 15 4.06 1.00 -1.26
CA VAL A 15 4.35 0.63 0.12
C VAL A 15 4.46 -0.88 0.21
N THR A 16 5.68 -1.39 0.42
CA THR A 16 5.86 -2.83 0.61
C THR A 16 5.44 -3.19 2.03
N GLY A 17 4.71 -4.30 2.18
CA GLY A 17 4.12 -4.65 3.46
C GLY A 17 3.02 -3.69 3.87
N GLY A 18 2.38 -3.00 2.91
CA GLY A 18 1.44 -1.93 3.19
C GLY A 18 0.09 -2.37 3.74
N ALA A 19 -0.15 -3.67 3.79
CA ALA A 19 -1.41 -4.20 4.30
C ALA A 19 -1.36 -4.54 5.79
N GLN A 20 -0.23 -4.33 6.45
CA GLN A 20 -0.04 -4.74 7.84
C GLN A 20 0.70 -3.70 8.65
N GLY A 21 0.31 -3.54 9.91
CA GLY A 21 1.05 -2.80 10.91
C GLY A 21 1.48 -1.41 10.47
N PHE A 22 2.78 -1.16 10.58
CA PHE A 22 3.37 0.14 10.25
C PHE A 22 3.12 0.54 8.81
N GLY A 23 3.20 -0.42 7.88
CA GLY A 23 2.93 -0.15 6.48
C GLY A 23 1.49 0.29 6.25
N LEU A 24 0.55 -0.29 6.99
CA LEU A 24 -0.85 0.10 6.89
C LEU A 24 -1.06 1.55 7.35
N ASP A 25 -0.40 1.95 8.43
CA ASP A 25 -0.48 3.33 8.91
C ASP A 25 0.02 4.31 7.85
N ILE A 26 1.14 4.01 7.23
CA ILE A 26 1.71 4.86 6.20
C ILE A 26 0.79 4.93 4.99
N THR A 27 0.20 3.80 4.61
CA THR A 27 -0.76 3.75 3.52
C THR A 27 -1.92 4.72 3.76
N LYS A 28 -2.47 4.69 4.97
CA LYS A 28 -3.57 5.59 5.32
C LYS A 28 -3.16 7.06 5.23
N ARG A 29 -1.95 7.38 5.66
CA ARG A 29 -1.46 8.76 5.62
C ARG A 29 -1.33 9.27 4.20
N PHE A 30 -0.78 8.44 3.30
CA PHE A 30 -0.68 8.83 1.91
C PHE A 30 -2.05 9.00 1.27
N LEU A 31 -2.97 8.10 1.55
CA LEU A 31 -4.32 8.23 1.01
C LEU A 31 -5.00 9.50 1.49
N ASN A 32 -4.81 9.86 2.76
CA ASN A 32 -5.37 11.07 3.30
C ASN A 32 -4.80 12.33 2.66
N SER A 33 -3.60 12.25 2.13
CA SER A 33 -2.98 13.39 1.45
C SER A 33 -3.42 13.50 -0.02
N GLY A 34 -4.23 12.57 -0.47
CA GLY A 34 -4.71 12.55 -1.86
C GLY A 34 -3.81 11.79 -2.81
N ALA A 35 -2.79 11.13 -2.31
CA ALA A 35 -1.89 10.36 -3.15
C ALA A 35 -2.53 9.04 -3.56
N LYS A 36 -2.06 8.50 -4.69
CA LYS A 36 -2.39 7.13 -5.06
C LYS A 36 -1.42 6.21 -4.34
N VAL A 37 -1.92 5.09 -3.85
CA VAL A 37 -1.08 4.14 -3.13
C VAL A 37 -1.21 2.76 -3.76
N ILE A 38 -0.07 2.12 -3.97
CA ILE A 38 -0.01 0.73 -4.43
C ILE A 38 0.62 -0.09 -3.33
N ILE A 39 -0.13 -1.04 -2.78
CA ILE A 39 0.38 -1.93 -1.75
C ILE A 39 1.04 -3.13 -2.40
N TRP A 40 2.29 -3.40 -2.04
CA TRP A 40 3.00 -4.61 -2.45
C TRP A 40 3.14 -5.49 -1.22
N ASP A 41 2.47 -6.63 -1.24
CA ASP A 41 2.51 -7.56 -0.11
C ASP A 41 2.42 -8.98 -0.64
N ILE A 42 2.95 -9.92 0.14
CA ILE A 42 2.85 -11.34 -0.21
C ILE A 42 1.60 -11.98 0.41
N ASP A 43 0.99 -11.32 1.37
CA ASP A 43 -0.19 -11.86 2.07
C ASP A 43 -1.46 -11.38 1.37
N GLU A 44 -1.99 -12.25 0.53
CA GLU A 44 -3.19 -11.94 -0.24
C GLU A 44 -4.40 -11.62 0.63
N GLU A 45 -4.55 -12.33 1.74
CA GLU A 45 -5.69 -12.09 2.63
C GLU A 45 -5.62 -10.73 3.30
N SER A 46 -4.44 -10.34 3.74
CA SER A 46 -4.25 -9.02 4.33
C SER A 46 -4.53 -7.92 3.31
N ILE A 47 -4.10 -8.12 2.07
CA ILE A 47 -4.38 -7.18 0.99
C ILE A 47 -5.88 -7.02 0.79
N LYS A 48 -6.59 -8.13 0.64
CA LYS A 48 -8.04 -8.09 0.42
C LYS A 48 -8.76 -7.39 1.56
N LYS A 49 -8.37 -7.70 2.78
CA LYS A 49 -8.97 -7.09 3.96
C LYS A 49 -8.73 -5.58 3.97
N THR A 50 -7.52 -5.16 3.67
CA THR A 50 -7.16 -3.75 3.67
C THR A 50 -7.89 -2.99 2.58
N LEU A 51 -7.97 -3.53 1.38
CA LEU A 51 -8.69 -2.89 0.29
C LEU A 51 -10.15 -2.70 0.65
N LYS A 52 -10.74 -3.70 1.29
CA LYS A 52 -12.15 -3.63 1.68
C LYS A 52 -12.37 -2.62 2.81
N GLU A 53 -11.48 -2.61 3.80
CA GLU A 53 -11.60 -1.70 4.94
C GLU A 53 -11.45 -0.25 4.54
N LEU A 54 -10.43 0.05 3.75
CA LEU A 54 -10.14 1.42 3.39
C LEU A 54 -11.06 1.93 2.28
N ASN A 55 -11.47 1.03 1.40
CA ASN A 55 -12.44 1.34 0.34
C ASN A 55 -12.16 2.69 -0.33
N ASN A 56 -10.92 2.87 -0.77
CA ASN A 56 -10.48 4.12 -1.36
C ASN A 56 -10.11 3.91 -2.83
N PRO A 57 -10.66 4.70 -3.76
CA PRO A 57 -10.38 4.52 -5.19
C PRO A 57 -8.92 4.76 -5.57
N ASN A 58 -8.16 5.45 -4.73
CA ASN A 58 -6.75 5.69 -4.97
C ASN A 58 -5.86 4.55 -4.46
N LEU A 59 -6.46 3.52 -3.87
CA LEU A 59 -5.72 2.38 -3.34
C LEU A 59 -5.81 1.21 -4.30
N SER A 60 -4.67 0.64 -4.63
CA SER A 60 -4.58 -0.59 -5.40
C SER A 60 -3.53 -1.49 -4.79
N SER A 61 -3.39 -2.69 -5.32
CA SER A 61 -2.44 -3.63 -4.75
C SER A 61 -1.88 -4.56 -5.80
N ASN A 62 -0.70 -5.10 -5.48
CA ASN A 62 -0.09 -6.19 -6.21
C ASN A 62 0.39 -7.22 -5.20
N ILE A 63 0.16 -8.49 -5.52
CA ILE A 63 0.71 -9.56 -4.72
C ILE A 63 2.12 -9.80 -5.24
N VAL A 64 3.10 -9.49 -4.40
CA VAL A 64 4.50 -9.56 -4.80
C VAL A 64 5.26 -10.40 -3.79
N ASN A 65 5.92 -11.42 -4.28
CA ASN A 65 6.82 -12.20 -3.45
C ASN A 65 8.20 -11.60 -3.55
N VAL A 66 8.60 -10.88 -2.51
CA VAL A 66 9.89 -10.20 -2.48
C VAL A 66 10.97 -10.99 -1.78
N SER A 67 10.69 -12.21 -1.39
CA SER A 67 11.72 -13.06 -0.81
C SER A 67 12.65 -13.56 -1.91
N ASN A 68 13.89 -13.68 -1.60
CA ASN A 68 14.84 -14.17 -2.58
C ASN A 68 15.54 -15.36 -2.12
#